data_60626952bf28ec7f61c7d6d1f34c1026
#
_entry.id   60626952bf28ec7f61c7d6d1f34c1026
#
_cell.length_a   1.000
_cell.length_b   1.000
_cell.length_c   1.000
_cell.angle_alpha   90.00
_cell.angle_beta   90.00
_cell.angle_gamma   90.00
#
_symmetry.space_group_name_H-M   'P 1'
#
loop_
_entity.id
_entity.type
_entity.pdbx_description
1 polymer ?
#
loop_
_entity_poly.entity_id
_entity_poly.type
_entity_poly.pdbx_seq_one_letter_code
_entity_poly.pdbx_strand_id
1 'polypeptide(L)'
;EALAYADSLIVPSCRIEEHTDTIWKDTLGIDLLTGDTLFTRLVDSTYTHQVTHFYPDSLILWCFEESKQRRYFQRVFREEQHAFSLVFSAPQDTLPIIRALRPSEVDSLGNDSSWVDFLQHSMLQASFNKDTLTFWLTDSLAIGMDSIYLQMQYKVTDSLYNLVDKIDTVLAVYRHPRLSEKARETYER
;
A
#
# COMPACT_ATOMS: atom_id res chain seq x y z
N GLU A 1 7.08 5.56 -5.97
CA GLU A 1 8.37 5.59 -6.69
C GLU A 1 8.72 4.16 -7.08
N ALA A 2 8.53 3.82 -8.37
CA ALA A 2 9.01 2.57 -8.91
C ALA A 2 10.54 2.64 -8.99
N LEU A 3 11.21 1.98 -8.08
CA LEU A 3 12.64 1.72 -8.17
C LEU A 3 12.86 0.71 -9.31
N ALA A 4 13.04 1.23 -10.53
CA ALA A 4 13.66 0.43 -11.58
C ALA A 4 15.10 0.20 -11.17
N TYR A 5 15.44 -0.99 -10.73
CA TYR A 5 16.81 -1.45 -10.64
C TYR A 5 17.32 -1.62 -12.08
N ALA A 6 17.69 -0.52 -12.71
CA ALA A 6 18.54 -0.56 -13.88
C ALA A 6 19.97 -0.74 -13.36
N ASP A 7 20.64 -1.80 -13.80
CA ASP A 7 22.07 -1.92 -13.64
C ASP A 7 22.69 -0.62 -14.14
N SER A 8 23.49 0.05 -13.33
CA SER A 8 23.92 1.45 -13.50
C SER A 8 24.77 1.73 -14.76
N LEU A 9 24.93 0.74 -15.64
CA LEU A 9 25.72 0.79 -16.88
C LEU A 9 24.88 0.86 -18.17
N ILE A 10 23.56 0.69 -18.09
CA ILE A 10 22.72 0.74 -19.29
C ILE A 10 22.00 2.08 -19.32
N VAL A 11 22.56 3.02 -20.07
CA VAL A 11 21.88 4.28 -20.39
C VAL A 11 21.01 4.02 -21.62
N PRO A 12 19.67 4.06 -21.48
CA PRO A 12 18.81 3.90 -22.63
C PRO A 12 19.06 5.06 -23.60
N SER A 13 19.33 4.72 -24.84
CA SER A 13 19.54 5.70 -25.90
C SER A 13 18.62 5.38 -27.07
N CYS A 14 18.25 6.38 -27.86
CA CYS A 14 17.54 6.21 -29.11
C CYS A 14 18.35 6.80 -30.23
N ARG A 15 18.31 6.15 -31.38
CA ARG A 15 18.88 6.64 -32.64
C ARG A 15 17.78 6.75 -33.67
N ILE A 16 17.70 7.89 -34.31
CA ILE A 16 16.77 8.13 -35.40
C ILE A 16 17.53 7.91 -36.70
N GLU A 17 17.05 6.98 -37.53
CA GLU A 17 17.59 6.70 -38.84
C GLU A 17 16.55 7.04 -39.91
N GLU A 18 17.02 7.63 -41.00
CA GLU A 18 16.17 7.93 -42.14
C GLU A 18 16.22 6.75 -43.12
N HIS A 19 15.05 6.13 -43.33
CA HIS A 19 14.90 5.09 -44.34
C HIS A 19 14.16 5.63 -45.54
N THR A 20 14.72 5.34 -46.73
CA THR A 20 14.11 5.72 -47.99
C THR A 20 13.60 4.47 -48.68
N ASP A 21 12.29 4.40 -48.80
CA ASP A 21 11.64 3.34 -49.57
C ASP A 21 11.33 3.80 -50.98
N THR A 22 11.50 2.86 -51.90
CA THR A 22 11.28 3.12 -53.34
C THR A 22 10.10 2.32 -53.83
N ILE A 23 9.10 3.01 -54.37
CA ILE A 23 7.96 2.39 -55.04
C ILE A 23 8.29 2.24 -56.50
N TRP A 24 8.17 1.01 -56.99
CA TRP A 24 8.43 0.65 -58.36
C TRP A 24 7.14 0.49 -59.15
N LYS A 25 7.12 0.97 -60.38
CA LYS A 25 6.02 0.78 -61.31
C LYS A 25 6.51 -0.04 -62.49
N ASP A 26 5.82 -1.12 -62.77
CA ASP A 26 6.07 -1.92 -63.96
C ASP A 26 5.33 -1.33 -65.15
N THR A 27 6.08 -0.97 -66.18
CA THR A 27 5.53 -0.43 -67.45
C THR A 27 5.74 -1.44 -68.58
N LEU A 28 4.73 -1.59 -69.39
CA LEU A 28 4.77 -2.38 -70.61
C LEU A 28 5.14 -1.46 -71.77
N GLY A 29 6.28 -1.72 -72.37
CA GLY A 29 6.69 -1.10 -73.61
C GLY A 29 6.68 -2.09 -74.73
N ILE A 30 6.47 -1.62 -75.95
CA ILE A 30 6.59 -2.45 -77.17
C ILE A 30 7.86 -1.99 -77.85
N ASP A 31 8.80 -2.92 -78.15
CA ASP A 31 9.95 -2.65 -78.99
C ASP A 31 9.47 -2.49 -80.40
N LEU A 32 9.67 -1.28 -80.95
CA LEU A 32 9.21 -0.91 -82.26
C LEU A 32 9.98 -1.64 -83.42
N LEU A 33 11.09 -2.28 -83.08
CA LEU A 33 11.90 -3.01 -84.12
C LEU A 33 11.57 -4.49 -84.17
N THR A 34 11.27 -5.09 -83.00
CA THR A 34 10.99 -6.56 -82.93
C THR A 34 9.53 -6.86 -82.70
N GLY A 35 8.71 -5.90 -82.23
CA GLY A 35 7.30 -6.12 -81.88
C GLY A 35 7.12 -6.82 -80.58
N ASP A 36 8.19 -7.09 -79.83
CA ASP A 36 8.16 -7.78 -78.59
C ASP A 36 7.73 -6.87 -77.41
N THR A 37 7.06 -7.42 -76.41
CA THR A 37 6.65 -6.72 -75.20
C THR A 37 7.82 -6.65 -74.22
N LEU A 38 8.28 -5.43 -73.95
CA LEU A 38 9.32 -5.17 -72.94
C LEU A 38 8.69 -4.74 -71.61
N PHE A 39 9.01 -5.49 -70.57
CA PHE A 39 8.67 -5.14 -69.20
C PHE A 39 9.84 -4.26 -68.62
N THR A 40 9.53 -3.04 -68.33
CA THR A 40 10.50 -2.13 -67.71
C THR A 40 10.00 -1.72 -66.32
N ARG A 41 10.81 -1.93 -65.29
CA ARG A 41 10.54 -1.48 -63.97
C ARG A 41 11.15 -0.11 -63.77
N LEU A 42 10.34 0.88 -63.52
CA LEU A 42 10.73 2.24 -63.26
C LEU A 42 10.42 2.64 -61.83
N VAL A 43 11.25 3.54 -61.28
CA VAL A 43 10.96 4.15 -59.99
C VAL A 43 9.75 5.08 -60.16
N ASP A 44 8.67 4.81 -59.47
CA ASP A 44 7.46 5.63 -59.48
C ASP A 44 7.59 6.81 -58.49
N SER A 45 7.95 6.48 -57.26
CA SER A 45 8.16 7.46 -56.20
C SER A 45 9.12 6.93 -55.15
N THR A 46 9.73 7.85 -54.44
CA THR A 46 10.50 7.55 -53.22
C THR A 46 9.94 8.35 -52.06
N TYR A 47 9.82 7.74 -50.93
CA TYR A 47 9.47 8.46 -49.72
C TYR A 47 10.46 8.12 -48.63
N THR A 48 10.77 9.13 -47.80
CA THR A 48 11.67 9.00 -46.68
C THR A 48 10.85 9.10 -45.39
N HIS A 49 11.05 8.14 -44.51
CA HIS A 49 10.45 8.16 -43.18
C HIS A 49 11.53 7.93 -42.12
N GLN A 50 11.28 8.45 -40.92
CA GLN A 50 12.19 8.30 -39.81
C GLN A 50 11.78 7.08 -38.97
N VAL A 51 12.77 6.21 -38.71
CA VAL A 51 12.62 5.06 -37.82
C VAL A 51 13.45 5.29 -36.58
N THR A 52 12.83 5.17 -35.43
CA THR A 52 13.51 5.32 -34.17
C THR A 52 13.91 3.95 -33.62
N HIS A 53 15.22 3.75 -33.48
CA HIS A 53 15.77 2.56 -32.83
C HIS A 53 16.10 2.85 -31.37
N PHE A 54 15.60 2.00 -30.47
CA PHE A 54 15.88 2.08 -29.05
C PHE A 54 16.99 1.08 -28.69
N TYR A 55 17.94 1.53 -27.85
CA TYR A 55 19.01 0.68 -27.35
C TYR A 55 18.99 0.61 -25.83
N PRO A 56 19.11 -0.59 -25.25
CA PRO A 56 19.14 -1.89 -25.94
C PRO A 56 17.75 -2.28 -26.49
N ASP A 57 17.69 -2.87 -27.65
CA ASP A 57 16.47 -3.30 -28.35
C ASP A 57 15.74 -4.44 -27.65
N SER A 58 16.48 -5.19 -26.84
CA SER A 58 15.95 -6.31 -26.03
C SER A 58 15.52 -5.91 -24.62
N LEU A 59 15.51 -4.62 -24.27
CA LEU A 59 15.09 -4.18 -22.94
C LEU A 59 13.57 -4.29 -22.77
N ILE A 60 13.15 -5.26 -21.95
CA ILE A 60 11.75 -5.40 -21.55
C ILE A 60 11.56 -4.73 -20.20
N LEU A 61 10.82 -3.63 -20.20
CA LEU A 61 10.43 -2.93 -18.97
C LEU A 61 9.02 -3.41 -18.54
N TRP A 62 8.96 -4.01 -17.37
CA TRP A 62 7.69 -4.36 -16.76
C TRP A 62 7.22 -3.19 -15.91
N CYS A 63 6.14 -2.56 -16.32
CA CYS A 63 5.45 -1.57 -15.52
C CYS A 63 4.26 -2.25 -14.85
N PHE A 64 4.22 -2.20 -13.52
CA PHE A 64 3.06 -2.65 -12.75
C PHE A 64 2.61 -1.51 -11.85
N GLU A 65 1.32 -1.38 -11.73
CA GLU A 65 0.72 -0.45 -10.78
C GLU A 65 0.66 -1.16 -9.42
N GLU A 66 1.32 -0.57 -8.43
CA GLU A 66 1.21 -1.06 -7.07
C GLU A 66 -0.23 -0.88 -6.59
N SER A 67 -0.83 -1.96 -6.10
CA SER A 67 -2.19 -1.91 -5.59
C SER A 67 -2.26 -0.94 -4.40
N LYS A 68 -3.02 0.13 -4.55
CA LYS A 68 -3.25 1.11 -3.49
C LYS A 68 -4.03 0.44 -2.35
N GLN A 69 -3.33 0.12 -1.28
CA GLN A 69 -3.97 -0.45 -0.10
C GLN A 69 -4.72 0.65 0.66
N ARG A 70 -5.98 0.35 0.98
CA ARG A 70 -6.76 1.24 1.84
C ARG A 70 -6.36 1.02 3.29
N ARG A 71 -5.99 2.10 3.97
CA ARG A 71 -5.65 2.10 5.39
C ARG A 71 -6.89 2.45 6.21
N TYR A 72 -7.26 1.57 7.11
CA TYR A 72 -8.33 1.77 8.08
C TYR A 72 -8.09 0.93 9.32
N PHE A 73 -8.70 1.32 10.42
CA PHE A 73 -8.71 0.52 11.64
C PHE A 73 -9.68 -0.66 11.47
N GLN A 74 -9.24 -1.86 11.83
CA GLN A 74 -10.05 -3.06 11.73
C GLN A 74 -10.70 -3.41 13.06
N ARG A 75 -9.89 -3.57 14.09
CA ARG A 75 -10.38 -4.01 15.41
C ARG A 75 -9.38 -3.75 16.53
N VAL A 76 -9.91 -3.71 17.74
CA VAL A 76 -9.15 -3.83 18.98
C VAL A 76 -9.45 -5.19 19.62
N PHE A 77 -8.45 -5.81 20.21
CA PHE A 77 -8.66 -7.00 21.04
C PHE A 77 -7.77 -6.94 22.27
N ARG A 78 -8.25 -7.54 23.35
CA ARG A 78 -7.56 -7.62 24.63
C ARG A 78 -7.72 -9.05 25.15
N GLU A 79 -6.78 -9.91 24.79
CA GLU A 79 -6.77 -11.32 25.20
C GLU A 79 -6.16 -11.49 26.58
N GLU A 80 -5.24 -10.61 26.93
CA GLU A 80 -4.58 -10.58 28.23
C GLU A 80 -4.94 -9.31 29.00
N GLN A 81 -4.93 -9.41 30.33
CA GLN A 81 -5.28 -8.30 31.21
C GLN A 81 -4.30 -7.13 31.08
N HIS A 82 -3.03 -7.43 30.84
CA HIS A 82 -1.96 -6.43 30.74
C HIS A 82 -1.57 -6.04 29.32
N ALA A 83 -2.30 -6.49 28.31
CA ALA A 83 -2.04 -6.09 26.95
C ALA A 83 -3.31 -5.92 26.13
N PHE A 84 -3.29 -4.98 25.21
CA PHE A 84 -4.30 -4.89 24.14
C PHE A 84 -3.61 -4.61 22.80
N SER A 85 -4.25 -5.05 21.73
CA SER A 85 -3.72 -4.90 20.39
C SER A 85 -4.71 -4.18 19.48
N LEU A 86 -4.17 -3.28 18.68
CA LEU A 86 -4.87 -2.55 17.62
C LEU A 86 -4.44 -3.14 16.27
N VAL A 87 -5.40 -3.53 15.45
CA VAL A 87 -5.15 -4.10 14.13
C VAL A 87 -5.64 -3.14 13.07
N PHE A 88 -4.77 -2.88 12.10
CA PHE A 88 -5.03 -2.05 10.93
C PHE A 88 -5.00 -2.89 9.66
N SER A 89 -5.63 -2.42 8.60
CA SER A 89 -5.68 -3.10 7.31
C SER A 89 -4.38 -3.03 6.52
N ALA A 90 -3.51 -2.08 6.87
CA ALA A 90 -2.23 -1.83 6.20
C ALA A 90 -1.22 -1.24 7.18
N PRO A 91 0.08 -1.32 6.85
CA PRO A 91 1.15 -0.79 7.68
C PRO A 91 0.93 0.66 8.07
N GLN A 92 1.22 0.99 9.33
CA GLN A 92 1.16 2.36 9.84
C GLN A 92 2.56 2.98 9.78
N ASP A 93 2.74 4.00 8.93
CA ASP A 93 4.02 4.71 8.82
C ASP A 93 4.26 5.64 10.02
N THR A 94 3.15 6.17 10.57
CA THR A 94 3.15 7.00 11.77
C THR A 94 2.38 6.30 12.87
N LEU A 95 2.94 6.29 14.07
CA LEU A 95 2.26 5.72 15.22
C LEU A 95 0.98 6.51 15.51
N PRO A 96 -0.14 5.83 15.82
CA PRO A 96 -1.36 6.49 16.24
C PRO A 96 -1.15 7.16 17.61
N ILE A 97 -1.76 8.31 17.81
CA ILE A 97 -1.83 8.97 19.11
C ILE A 97 -2.98 8.33 19.87
N ILE A 98 -2.66 7.73 21.02
CA ILE A 98 -3.65 7.00 21.84
C ILE A 98 -3.78 7.68 23.19
N ARG A 99 -5.00 7.95 23.57
CA ARG A 99 -5.38 8.48 24.88
C ARG A 99 -6.35 7.53 25.55
N ALA A 100 -6.15 7.25 26.81
CA ALA A 100 -7.07 6.45 27.62
C ALA A 100 -7.90 7.34 28.54
N LEU A 101 -9.15 6.94 28.75
CA LEU A 101 -10.02 7.56 29.75
C LEU A 101 -9.78 6.91 31.10
N ARG A 102 -9.42 7.68 32.13
CA ARG A 102 -9.34 7.19 33.50
C ARG A 102 -10.73 7.20 34.15
N PRO A 103 -11.18 6.06 34.70
CA PRO A 103 -12.50 5.96 35.31
C PRO A 103 -12.66 6.82 36.57
N SER A 104 -11.55 7.17 37.25
CA SER A 104 -11.57 7.92 38.50
C SER A 104 -11.82 9.43 38.35
N GLU A 105 -11.85 9.92 37.13
CA GLU A 105 -11.98 11.34 36.82
C GLU A 105 -13.25 11.67 36.03
N VAL A 106 -14.20 10.77 36.00
CA VAL A 106 -15.57 11.10 35.63
C VAL A 106 -16.19 11.89 36.75
N ASP A 107 -15.86 13.18 36.80
CA ASP A 107 -16.51 14.08 37.74
C ASP A 107 -18.02 14.03 37.52
N SER A 108 -18.73 14.02 38.65
CA SER A 108 -20.19 14.01 38.76
C SER A 108 -20.88 15.19 38.04
N LEU A 109 -20.18 16.03 37.33
CA LEU A 109 -20.64 17.20 36.58
C LEU A 109 -20.58 17.04 35.04
N GLY A 110 -20.15 15.88 34.54
CA GLY A 110 -20.21 15.62 33.08
C GLY A 110 -19.30 16.47 32.19
N ASN A 111 -18.43 17.27 32.77
CA ASN A 111 -17.47 18.09 32.05
C ASN A 111 -16.06 17.53 32.19
N ASP A 112 -15.44 17.29 31.04
CA ASP A 112 -14.06 16.90 30.83
C ASP A 112 -13.64 15.56 31.43
N SER A 113 -13.94 14.53 30.71
CA SER A 113 -13.16 13.31 30.78
C SER A 113 -11.70 13.64 30.42
N SER A 114 -10.83 13.67 31.41
CA SER A 114 -9.41 13.90 31.20
C SER A 114 -8.80 12.69 30.51
N TRP A 115 -8.60 12.82 29.20
CA TRP A 115 -7.88 11.86 28.42
C TRP A 115 -6.40 11.92 28.75
N VAL A 116 -5.82 10.83 29.20
CA VAL A 116 -4.39 10.71 29.51
C VAL A 116 -3.67 10.12 28.32
N ASP A 117 -2.51 10.67 27.96
CA ASP A 117 -1.63 10.10 26.97
C ASP A 117 -1.19 8.70 27.42
N PHE A 118 -1.61 7.69 26.69
CA PHE A 118 -1.40 6.30 27.06
C PHE A 118 0.00 5.79 26.76
N LEU A 119 0.72 6.42 25.83
CA LEU A 119 2.07 6.01 25.45
C LEU A 119 3.08 6.14 26.59
N GLN A 120 2.83 7.04 27.54
CA GLN A 120 3.69 7.21 28.71
C GLN A 120 3.56 6.08 29.73
N HIS A 121 2.47 5.33 29.68
CA HIS A 121 2.11 4.27 30.63
C HIS A 121 2.04 2.88 30.00
N SER A 122 2.64 2.70 28.86
CA SER A 122 2.64 1.44 28.14
C SER A 122 3.92 1.24 27.33
N MET A 123 4.26 -0.03 27.08
CA MET A 123 5.33 -0.39 26.17
C MET A 123 4.72 -0.82 24.84
N LEU A 124 5.20 -0.27 23.74
CA LEU A 124 4.71 -0.58 22.41
C LEU A 124 5.53 -1.69 21.75
N GLN A 125 4.83 -2.68 21.24
CA GLN A 125 5.35 -3.72 20.38
C GLN A 125 4.61 -3.68 19.04
N ALA A 126 5.33 -3.45 17.94
CA ALA A 126 4.77 -3.50 16.61
C ALA A 126 5.04 -4.85 15.95
N SER A 127 4.09 -5.34 15.15
CA SER A 127 4.32 -6.47 14.25
C SER A 127 5.39 -6.15 13.20
N PHE A 128 5.94 -7.17 12.57
CA PHE A 128 6.92 -7.00 11.48
C PHE A 128 6.38 -6.10 10.36
N ASN A 129 5.13 -6.25 10.00
CA ASN A 129 4.46 -5.46 8.97
C ASN A 129 3.92 -4.12 9.48
N LYS A 130 4.06 -3.81 10.78
CA LYS A 130 3.52 -2.59 11.41
C LYS A 130 2.01 -2.39 11.21
N ASP A 131 1.27 -3.46 10.98
CA ASP A 131 -0.19 -3.49 10.85
C ASP A 131 -0.89 -3.80 12.17
N THR A 132 -0.16 -4.41 13.10
CA THR A 132 -0.63 -4.73 14.45
C THR A 132 0.27 -4.07 15.48
N LEU A 133 -0.35 -3.30 16.37
CA LEU A 133 0.32 -2.58 17.45
C LEU A 133 -0.18 -3.12 18.79
N THR A 134 0.69 -3.74 19.56
CA THR A 134 0.38 -4.26 20.90
C THR A 134 0.95 -3.33 21.96
N PHE A 135 0.09 -2.92 22.88
CA PHE A 135 0.42 -2.04 24.00
C PHE A 135 0.41 -2.87 25.29
N TRP A 136 1.58 -2.98 25.91
CA TRP A 136 1.76 -3.62 27.20
C TRP A 136 1.57 -2.60 28.30
N LEU A 137 0.56 -2.79 29.13
CA LEU A 137 0.20 -1.88 30.22
C LEU A 137 1.22 -1.98 31.34
N THR A 138 1.71 -0.84 31.81
CA THR A 138 2.61 -0.76 32.97
C THR A 138 1.89 -0.22 34.22
N ASP A 139 0.72 0.40 34.03
CA ASP A 139 -0.08 0.96 35.12
C ASP A 139 -0.98 -0.14 35.72
N SER A 140 -0.84 -0.39 37.02
CA SER A 140 -1.62 -1.38 37.77
C SER A 140 -3.12 -1.09 37.79
N LEU A 141 -3.53 0.19 37.75
CA LEU A 141 -4.94 0.57 37.69
C LEU A 141 -5.54 0.20 36.34
N ALA A 142 -4.83 0.45 35.25
CA ALA A 142 -5.28 0.08 33.90
C ALA A 142 -5.33 -1.46 33.71
N ILE A 143 -4.40 -2.18 34.32
CA ILE A 143 -4.38 -3.65 34.31
C ILE A 143 -5.62 -4.21 35.04
N GLY A 144 -5.98 -3.63 36.17
CA GLY A 144 -7.15 -4.07 36.98
C GLY A 144 -8.52 -3.80 36.35
N MET A 145 -8.58 -3.02 35.26
CA MET A 145 -9.85 -2.73 34.58
C MET A 145 -10.21 -3.79 33.55
N ASP A 146 -11.44 -4.28 33.57
CA ASP A 146 -11.93 -5.20 32.53
C ASP A 146 -12.16 -4.53 31.18
N SER A 147 -12.37 -3.22 31.16
CA SER A 147 -12.59 -2.45 29.95
C SER A 147 -11.87 -1.10 30.02
N ILE A 148 -11.26 -0.73 28.91
CA ILE A 148 -10.54 0.56 28.76
C ILE A 148 -11.08 1.28 27.53
N TYR A 149 -11.56 2.51 27.73
CA TYR A 149 -11.94 3.39 26.63
C TYR A 149 -10.68 4.05 26.07
N LEU A 150 -10.47 3.89 24.76
CA LEU A 150 -9.33 4.42 24.04
C LEU A 150 -9.83 5.38 22.98
N GLN A 151 -9.31 6.58 22.96
CA GLN A 151 -9.41 7.51 21.84
C GLN A 151 -8.11 7.42 21.06
N MET A 152 -8.21 7.18 19.77
CA MET A 152 -7.06 7.08 18.89
C MET A 152 -7.20 8.01 17.70
N GLN A 153 -6.13 8.74 17.41
CA GLN A 153 -5.96 9.53 16.20
C GLN A 153 -4.96 8.84 15.30
N TYR A 154 -5.37 8.51 14.10
CA TYR A 154 -4.56 7.75 13.14
C TYR A 154 -4.88 8.18 11.70
N LYS A 155 -4.03 7.77 10.77
CA LYS A 155 -4.23 8.07 9.35
C LYS A 155 -5.05 7.00 8.66
N VAL A 156 -6.07 7.43 7.93
CA VAL A 156 -6.98 6.58 7.16
C VAL A 156 -6.98 7.02 5.70
N THR A 157 -7.23 6.10 4.80
CA THR A 157 -7.35 6.39 3.37
C THR A 157 -8.79 6.78 3.04
N ASP A 158 -9.00 7.95 2.47
CA ASP A 158 -10.30 8.42 1.99
C ASP A 158 -10.71 7.75 0.67
N SER A 159 -11.87 8.15 0.12
CA SER A 159 -12.37 7.65 -1.16
C SER A 159 -11.48 7.99 -2.36
N LEU A 160 -10.67 9.04 -2.25
CA LEU A 160 -9.72 9.49 -3.27
C LEU A 160 -8.31 8.95 -3.06
N TYR A 161 -8.13 8.00 -2.13
CA TYR A 161 -6.84 7.43 -1.71
C TYR A 161 -5.87 8.44 -1.07
N ASN A 162 -6.36 9.57 -0.55
CA ASN A 162 -5.55 10.47 0.25
C ASN A 162 -5.52 10.01 1.71
N LEU A 163 -4.40 10.25 2.39
CA LEU A 163 -4.27 10.00 3.82
C LEU A 163 -4.81 11.19 4.61
N VAL A 164 -5.86 10.94 5.37
CA VAL A 164 -6.51 11.93 6.25
C VAL A 164 -6.44 11.47 7.70
N ASP A 165 -6.41 12.43 8.62
CA ASP A 165 -6.45 12.12 10.05
C ASP A 165 -7.88 11.78 10.47
N LYS A 166 -8.03 10.68 11.22
CA LYS A 166 -9.29 10.23 11.79
C LYS A 166 -9.15 10.01 13.29
N ILE A 167 -10.17 10.40 14.02
CA ILE A 167 -10.27 10.17 15.46
C ILE A 167 -11.40 9.17 15.68
N ASP A 168 -11.08 8.04 16.29
CA ASP A 168 -12.05 7.02 16.69
C ASP A 168 -11.94 6.75 18.20
N THR A 169 -13.08 6.41 18.81
CA THR A 169 -13.12 5.93 20.19
C THR A 169 -13.50 4.46 20.19
N VAL A 170 -12.68 3.63 20.82
CA VAL A 170 -12.86 2.19 20.87
C VAL A 170 -12.80 1.68 22.30
N LEU A 171 -13.45 0.55 22.57
CA LEU A 171 -13.46 -0.09 23.88
C LEU A 171 -12.65 -1.38 23.83
N ALA A 172 -11.54 -1.43 24.56
CA ALA A 172 -10.75 -2.63 24.74
C ALA A 172 -11.28 -3.42 25.96
N VAL A 173 -11.93 -4.55 25.69
CA VAL A 173 -12.56 -5.38 26.75
C VAL A 173 -11.75 -6.64 26.96
N TYR A 174 -11.32 -6.87 28.20
CA TYR A 174 -10.78 -8.14 28.65
C TYR A 174 -11.92 -9.06 29.07
N ARG A 175 -11.92 -10.25 28.50
CA ARG A 175 -12.90 -11.30 28.88
C ARG A 175 -12.17 -12.38 29.65
N HIS A 176 -12.46 -12.48 30.92
CA HIS A 176 -11.95 -13.58 31.74
C HIS A 176 -12.24 -14.93 31.08
N PRO A 177 -11.25 -15.81 30.96
CA PRO A 177 -11.49 -17.14 30.44
C PRO A 177 -12.51 -17.85 31.34
N ARG A 178 -13.56 -18.36 30.72
CA ARG A 178 -14.52 -19.18 31.46
C ARG A 178 -13.82 -20.47 31.86
N LEU A 179 -13.59 -20.65 33.17
CA LEU A 179 -13.12 -21.92 33.69
C LEU A 179 -14.15 -22.99 33.32
N SER A 180 -13.71 -24.08 32.70
CA SER A 180 -14.58 -25.23 32.46
C SER A 180 -15.07 -25.76 33.80
N GLU A 181 -16.28 -26.34 33.85
CA GLU A 181 -16.83 -26.92 35.09
C GLU A 181 -15.86 -27.85 35.81
N LYS A 182 -15.10 -28.64 35.07
CA LYS A 182 -14.03 -29.51 35.60
C LYS A 182 -12.90 -28.76 36.32
N ALA A 183 -12.54 -27.58 35.84
CA ALA A 183 -11.50 -26.77 36.46
C ALA A 183 -12.02 -26.09 37.74
N ARG A 184 -13.31 -25.74 37.82
CA ARG A 184 -13.94 -25.23 39.03
C ARG A 184 -13.94 -26.24 40.16
N GLU A 185 -14.33 -27.51 39.90
CA GLU A 185 -14.31 -28.60 40.89
C GLU A 185 -12.92 -28.90 41.45
N THR A 186 -11.85 -28.62 40.67
CA THR A 186 -10.47 -28.83 41.14
C THR A 186 -9.98 -27.70 42.05
N TYR A 187 -10.51 -26.50 41.94
CA TYR A 187 -10.18 -25.37 42.83
C TYR A 187 -10.95 -25.33 44.12
N GLU A 188 -12.11 -26.01 44.21
CA GLU A 188 -12.96 -26.06 45.39
C GLU A 188 -12.62 -27.25 46.33
N ARG A 189 -11.62 -28.08 46.02
CA ARG A 189 -11.09 -29.16 46.86
C ARG A 189 -9.74 -28.77 47.48
#